data_01d2419d7e92c9bfa3911a44ef26a539
#
_entry.id   01d2419d7e92c9bfa3911a44ef26a539
#
_cell.length_a   1.000
_cell.length_b   1.000
_cell.length_c   1.000
_cell.angle_alpha   90.00
_cell.angle_beta   90.00
_cell.angle_gamma   90.00
#
_symmetry.space_group_name_H-M   'P 1'
#
loop_
_entity.id
_entity.type
_entity.pdbx_description
1 polymer ?
#
loop_
_entity_poly.entity_id
_entity_poly.type
_entity_poly.pdbx_seq_one_letter_code
_entity_poly.pdbx_strand_id
1 'polypeptide(L)'
;DNLGNIWIGTFNGLNRYNKTTGLFQNHTSNEMQNEGLTHSSIWCIVKDNQGTLWLGTYFGGVNYFNPEYEIYTRYKASIHEKEGLSSPVVGRTIEDKNGNLWIGTEGGGLNFYNRRTREFKWYLAGQGRNSISHSNVKALYYDPAKEIIWIGTHLGGLNKLDIRTG
;
A
#
# COMPACT_ATOMS: atom_id res chain seq x y z
N ASP A 1 2.24 -12.51 11.05
CA ASP A 1 2.75 -13.28 9.91
C ASP A 1 2.47 -14.78 10.06
N ASN A 2 2.96 -15.58 9.11
CA ASN A 2 2.74 -17.02 9.12
C ASN A 2 3.58 -17.73 10.21
N LEU A 3 4.57 -17.07 10.78
CA LEU A 3 5.41 -17.54 11.89
C LEU A 3 4.85 -17.19 13.26
N GLY A 4 3.67 -16.54 13.30
CA GLY A 4 3.00 -16.12 14.53
C GLY A 4 3.50 -14.82 15.13
N ASN A 5 4.42 -14.09 14.48
CA ASN A 5 4.85 -12.77 14.97
C ASN A 5 3.79 -11.72 14.71
N ILE A 6 3.75 -10.70 15.57
CA ILE A 6 2.94 -9.49 15.37
C ILE A 6 3.81 -8.40 14.77
N TRP A 7 3.30 -7.75 13.72
CA TRP A 7 3.98 -6.63 13.06
C TRP A 7 3.23 -5.33 13.34
N ILE A 8 3.97 -4.33 13.79
CA ILE A 8 3.42 -3.05 14.26
C ILE A 8 4.14 -1.92 13.53
N GLY A 9 3.37 -1.20 12.70
CA GLY A 9 3.85 0.03 12.07
C GLY A 9 3.74 1.21 13.03
N THR A 10 4.80 2.01 13.10
CA THR A 10 4.87 3.22 13.91
C THR A 10 5.47 4.37 13.11
N PHE A 11 5.50 5.58 13.68
CA PHE A 11 6.24 6.70 13.08
C PHE A 11 7.76 6.50 13.10
N ASN A 12 8.26 5.53 13.87
CA ASN A 12 9.69 5.28 14.07
C ASN A 12 10.10 3.86 13.67
N GLY A 13 9.50 3.33 12.62
CA GLY A 13 9.86 2.03 12.04
C GLY A 13 8.77 0.99 12.11
N LEU A 14 9.13 -0.18 11.57
CA LEU A 14 8.37 -1.41 11.62
C LEU A 14 8.91 -2.27 12.78
N ASN A 15 8.04 -2.66 13.70
CA ASN A 15 8.40 -3.47 14.84
C ASN A 15 7.85 -4.89 14.67
N ARG A 16 8.68 -5.89 14.87
CA ARG A 16 8.30 -7.29 14.98
C ARG A 16 8.28 -7.70 16.46
N TYR A 17 7.15 -8.13 16.94
CA TYR A 17 7.02 -8.76 18.26
C TYR A 17 6.98 -10.29 18.09
N ASN A 18 7.96 -10.97 18.67
CA ASN A 18 8.01 -12.43 18.70
C ASN A 18 7.26 -12.94 19.92
N LYS A 19 6.13 -13.61 19.72
CA LYS A 19 5.28 -14.10 20.80
C LYS A 19 5.93 -15.20 21.65
N THR A 20 6.88 -15.96 21.07
CA THR A 20 7.54 -17.05 21.77
C THR A 20 8.60 -16.56 22.74
N THR A 21 9.38 -15.55 22.33
CA THR A 21 10.48 -15.01 23.14
C THR A 21 10.09 -13.75 23.91
N GLY A 22 8.98 -13.09 23.58
CA GLY A 22 8.57 -11.82 24.14
C GLY A 22 9.42 -10.62 23.70
N LEU A 23 10.30 -10.80 22.70
CA LEU A 23 11.22 -9.76 22.27
C LEU A 23 10.68 -8.95 21.10
N PHE A 24 11.06 -7.66 21.08
CA PHE A 24 10.84 -6.77 19.94
C PHE A 24 12.09 -6.65 19.08
N GLN A 25 11.90 -6.61 17.78
CA GLN A 25 12.92 -6.22 16.79
C GLN A 25 12.38 -5.04 16.00
N ASN A 26 13.18 -3.98 15.90
CA ASN A 26 12.82 -2.76 15.17
C ASN A 26 13.56 -2.72 13.83
N HIS A 27 12.81 -2.40 12.76
CA HIS A 27 13.31 -2.14 11.42
C HIS A 27 13.05 -0.66 11.09
N THR A 28 14.10 0.08 10.83
CA THR A 28 14.05 1.51 10.46
C THR A 28 14.59 1.73 9.06
N SER A 29 14.33 2.91 8.50
CA SER A 29 14.99 3.35 7.27
C SER A 29 16.46 3.65 7.56
N ASN A 30 17.34 3.19 6.67
CA ASN A 30 18.74 3.58 6.65
C ASN A 30 19.04 4.23 5.29
N GLU A 31 19.06 5.56 5.26
CA GLU A 31 19.28 6.33 4.04
C GLU A 31 20.67 6.10 3.43
N MET A 32 21.66 5.73 4.25
CA MET A 32 23.05 5.53 3.79
C MET A 32 23.29 4.19 3.11
N GLN A 33 22.48 3.14 3.41
CA GLN A 33 22.77 1.78 2.94
C GLN A 33 21.88 1.32 1.81
N ASN A 34 20.92 2.11 1.34
CA ASN A 34 19.97 1.70 0.30
C ASN A 34 19.25 0.35 0.56
N GLU A 35 19.31 -0.14 1.80
CA GLU A 35 18.70 -1.39 2.28
C GLU A 35 17.63 -1.07 3.34
N GLY A 36 16.65 -1.98 3.53
CA GLY A 36 15.58 -1.81 4.51
C GLY A 36 14.44 -0.89 4.03
N LEU A 37 13.78 -0.22 4.95
CA LEU A 37 12.63 0.65 4.69
C LEU A 37 13.02 1.92 3.92
N THR A 38 12.14 2.36 3.02
CA THR A 38 12.30 3.65 2.32
C THR A 38 12.06 4.85 3.23
N HIS A 39 11.25 4.67 4.28
CA HIS A 39 10.91 5.69 5.27
C HIS A 39 10.45 5.02 6.56
N SER A 40 10.84 5.56 7.72
CA SER A 40 10.51 4.94 9.02
C SER A 40 9.04 5.10 9.43
N SER A 41 8.33 6.11 8.94
CA SER A 41 6.92 6.30 9.28
C SER A 41 6.00 5.35 8.50
N ILE A 42 5.53 4.30 9.17
CA ILE A 42 4.65 3.27 8.58
C ILE A 42 3.20 3.61 8.89
N TRP A 43 2.40 3.82 7.86
CA TRP A 43 0.99 4.21 7.98
C TRP A 43 0.01 3.06 7.80
N CYS A 44 0.37 2.09 6.98
CA CYS A 44 -0.44 0.89 6.83
C CYS A 44 0.41 -0.36 6.62
N ILE A 45 -0.12 -1.48 7.07
CA ILE A 45 0.45 -2.80 6.85
C ILE A 45 -0.65 -3.69 6.31
N VAL A 46 -0.39 -4.36 5.21
CA VAL A 46 -1.25 -5.41 4.65
C VAL A 46 -0.43 -6.68 4.50
N LYS A 47 -0.92 -7.77 5.10
CA LYS A 47 -0.38 -9.11 4.82
C LYS A 47 -1.17 -9.69 3.66
N ASP A 48 -0.49 -10.04 2.58
CA ASP A 48 -1.10 -10.69 1.43
C ASP A 48 -1.32 -12.20 1.65
N ASN A 49 -1.97 -12.84 0.68
CA ASN A 49 -2.27 -14.26 0.72
C ASN A 49 -1.02 -15.17 0.63
N GLN A 50 0.14 -14.61 0.27
CA GLN A 50 1.43 -15.30 0.24
C GLN A 50 2.23 -15.12 1.54
N GLY A 51 1.70 -14.35 2.50
CA GLY A 51 2.35 -14.07 3.77
C GLY A 51 3.32 -12.91 3.76
N THR A 52 3.44 -12.20 2.64
CA THR A 52 4.29 -11.02 2.51
C THR A 52 3.61 -9.78 3.05
N LEU A 53 4.38 -8.86 3.60
CA LEU A 53 3.89 -7.60 4.14
C LEU A 53 4.08 -6.46 3.13
N TRP A 54 3.01 -5.73 2.89
CA TRP A 54 3.02 -4.49 2.13
C TRP A 54 2.90 -3.33 3.09
N LEU A 55 3.92 -2.47 3.10
CA LEU A 55 4.09 -1.41 4.07
C LEU A 55 3.96 -0.06 3.36
N GLY A 56 2.84 0.61 3.59
CA GLY A 56 2.64 1.98 3.11
C GLY A 56 3.34 2.96 4.04
N THR A 57 4.16 3.84 3.48
CA THR A 57 4.94 4.82 4.24
C THR A 57 4.49 6.25 3.96
N TYR A 58 4.86 7.19 4.85
CA TYR A 58 4.43 8.58 4.75
C TYR A 58 5.03 9.29 3.53
N PHE A 59 6.31 9.09 3.21
CA PHE A 59 6.95 9.71 2.05
C PHE A 59 7.79 8.75 1.19
N GLY A 60 7.90 7.50 1.59
CA GLY A 60 8.77 6.52 0.93
C GLY A 60 8.07 5.61 -0.08
N GLY A 61 6.78 5.82 -0.35
CA GLY A 61 5.99 4.92 -1.18
C GLY A 61 5.62 3.61 -0.46
N VAL A 62 5.64 2.50 -1.18
CA VAL A 62 5.33 1.17 -0.66
C VAL A 62 6.58 0.31 -0.60
N ASN A 63 6.77 -0.36 0.53
CA ASN A 63 7.77 -1.43 0.70
C ASN A 63 7.06 -2.79 0.68
N TYR A 64 7.57 -3.69 -0.10
CA TYR A 64 7.20 -5.09 -0.11
C TYR A 64 8.25 -5.85 0.70
N PHE A 65 7.86 -6.42 1.81
CA PHE A 65 8.75 -7.09 2.75
C PHE A 65 8.35 -8.53 2.95
N ASN A 66 9.27 -9.45 2.65
CA ASN A 66 9.08 -10.85 2.96
C ASN A 66 9.70 -11.16 4.33
N PRO A 67 8.87 -11.50 5.37
CA PRO A 67 9.38 -11.76 6.71
C PRO A 67 10.27 -13.00 6.82
N GLU A 68 10.14 -13.95 5.89
CA GLU A 68 10.90 -15.21 5.89
C GLU A 68 12.36 -15.00 5.43
N TYR A 69 12.56 -14.10 4.47
CA TYR A 69 13.88 -13.83 3.89
C TYR A 69 14.45 -12.47 4.28
N GLU A 70 13.67 -11.66 5.00
CA GLU A 70 14.00 -10.28 5.39
C GLU A 70 14.40 -9.36 4.20
N ILE A 71 13.84 -9.62 3.01
CA ILE A 71 14.12 -8.88 1.77
C ILE A 71 13.07 -7.81 1.55
N TYR A 72 13.52 -6.60 1.23
CA TYR A 72 12.68 -5.46 0.85
C TYR A 72 12.72 -5.20 -0.64
N THR A 73 11.55 -5.06 -1.26
CA THR A 73 11.36 -4.44 -2.58
C THR A 73 10.64 -3.11 -2.39
N ARG A 74 11.03 -2.08 -3.12
CA ARG A 74 10.56 -0.71 -2.93
C ARG A 74 9.85 -0.20 -4.17
N TYR A 75 8.63 0.29 -4.00
CA TYR A 75 7.87 0.97 -5.03
C TYR A 75 7.74 2.44 -4.66
N LYS A 76 8.47 3.31 -5.35
CA LYS A 76 8.47 4.75 -5.15
C LYS A 76 7.47 5.44 -6.07
N ALA A 77 7.19 6.71 -5.81
CA ALA A 77 6.46 7.54 -6.74
C ALA A 77 7.27 7.75 -8.03
N SER A 78 6.57 7.79 -9.16
CA SER A 78 7.14 8.01 -10.49
C SER A 78 6.35 9.10 -11.22
N ILE A 79 6.97 9.70 -12.23
CA ILE A 79 6.27 10.58 -13.19
C ILE A 79 5.59 9.76 -14.30
N HIS A 80 5.91 8.48 -14.41
CA HIS A 80 5.35 7.55 -15.40
C HIS A 80 4.42 6.54 -14.71
N GLU A 81 3.17 6.48 -15.16
CA GLU A 81 2.11 5.67 -14.54
C GLU A 81 2.49 4.20 -14.34
N LYS A 82 3.07 3.57 -15.35
CA LYS A 82 3.38 2.13 -15.29
C LYS A 82 4.52 1.76 -14.36
N GLU A 83 5.37 2.71 -13.99
CA GLU A 83 6.64 2.45 -13.32
C GLU A 83 6.56 2.59 -11.78
N GLY A 84 5.54 3.28 -11.27
CA GLY A 84 5.44 3.52 -9.84
C GLY A 84 4.14 4.17 -9.39
N LEU A 85 4.14 4.63 -8.15
CA LEU A 85 3.00 5.28 -7.53
C LEU A 85 2.82 6.71 -8.04
N SER A 86 1.58 7.20 -8.02
CA SER A 86 1.23 8.59 -8.34
C SER A 86 1.63 9.60 -7.25
N SER A 87 1.87 9.13 -6.02
CA SER A 87 2.31 9.95 -4.88
C SER A 87 3.11 9.09 -3.90
N PRO A 88 4.12 9.68 -3.22
CA PRO A 88 4.92 8.96 -2.22
C PRO A 88 4.20 8.75 -0.89
N VAL A 89 3.09 9.47 -0.64
CA VAL A 89 2.35 9.41 0.64
C VAL A 89 1.26 8.37 0.54
N VAL A 90 1.50 7.20 1.12
CA VAL A 90 0.58 6.05 1.08
C VAL A 90 -0.29 6.02 2.32
N GLY A 91 -1.61 6.03 2.12
CA GLY A 91 -2.59 6.00 3.20
C GLY A 91 -3.13 4.61 3.50
N ARG A 92 -3.78 3.97 2.55
CA ARG A 92 -4.44 2.66 2.69
C ARG A 92 -4.08 1.74 1.54
N THR A 93 -3.95 0.44 1.84
CA THR A 93 -3.74 -0.60 0.84
C THR A 93 -4.67 -1.77 1.11
N ILE A 94 -5.24 -2.36 0.06
CA ILE A 94 -6.03 -3.60 0.11
C ILE A 94 -5.62 -4.52 -1.04
N GLU A 95 -5.84 -5.82 -0.87
CA GLU A 95 -5.63 -6.85 -1.89
C GLU A 95 -6.98 -7.27 -2.48
N ASP A 96 -7.04 -7.48 -3.81
CA ASP A 96 -8.20 -8.08 -4.47
C ASP A 96 -8.09 -9.62 -4.56
N LYS A 97 -9.14 -10.27 -5.06
CA LYS A 97 -9.18 -11.74 -5.18
C LYS A 97 -8.13 -12.33 -6.13
N ASN A 98 -7.56 -11.51 -7.00
CA ASN A 98 -6.52 -11.90 -7.96
C ASN A 98 -5.11 -11.65 -7.40
N GLY A 99 -5.00 -11.17 -6.16
CA GLY A 99 -3.75 -10.82 -5.51
C GLY A 99 -3.16 -9.48 -5.95
N ASN A 100 -3.89 -8.67 -6.72
CA ASN A 100 -3.45 -7.31 -7.06
C ASN A 100 -3.68 -6.36 -5.90
N LEU A 101 -2.95 -5.25 -5.90
CA LEU A 101 -3.07 -4.25 -4.83
C LEU A 101 -3.78 -2.99 -5.31
N TRP A 102 -4.61 -2.47 -4.42
CA TRP A 102 -5.25 -1.17 -4.55
C TRP A 102 -4.72 -0.26 -3.44
N ILE A 103 -4.04 0.81 -3.83
CA ILE A 103 -3.23 1.66 -2.95
C ILE A 103 -3.77 3.07 -3.00
N GLY A 104 -4.38 3.51 -1.91
CA GLY A 104 -4.82 4.89 -1.73
C GLY A 104 -3.68 5.79 -1.29
N THR A 105 -3.54 6.93 -1.94
CA THR A 105 -2.49 7.90 -1.65
C THR A 105 -3.04 9.27 -1.27
N GLU A 106 -2.22 10.09 -0.65
CA GLU A 106 -2.52 11.51 -0.47
C GLU A 106 -1.93 12.32 -1.64
N GLY A 107 -2.80 13.04 -2.32
CA GLY A 107 -2.45 13.86 -3.49
C GLY A 107 -2.40 13.11 -4.83
N GLY A 108 -2.30 11.78 -4.83
CA GLY A 108 -2.17 10.97 -6.04
C GLY A 108 -3.37 10.07 -6.35
N GLY A 109 -4.44 10.16 -5.58
CA GLY A 109 -5.62 9.34 -5.82
C GLY A 109 -5.45 7.86 -5.47
N LEU A 110 -6.06 6.98 -6.28
CA LEU A 110 -6.00 5.54 -6.12
C LEU A 110 -5.05 4.94 -7.16
N ASN A 111 -4.17 4.06 -6.72
CA ASN A 111 -3.24 3.30 -7.55
C ASN A 111 -3.65 1.83 -7.56
N PHE A 112 -3.61 1.22 -8.72
CA PHE A 112 -3.73 -0.21 -8.92
C PHE A 112 -2.36 -0.77 -9.29
N TYR A 113 -1.91 -1.80 -8.60
CA TYR A 113 -0.68 -2.54 -8.92
C TYR A 113 -1.05 -3.95 -9.38
N ASN A 114 -0.77 -4.24 -10.66
CA ASN A 114 -0.94 -5.58 -11.21
C ASN A 114 0.29 -6.44 -10.85
N ARG A 115 0.08 -7.41 -9.95
CA ARG A 115 1.17 -8.27 -9.47
C ARG A 115 1.81 -9.13 -10.58
N ARG A 116 1.01 -9.55 -11.58
CA ARG A 116 1.49 -10.41 -12.67
C ARG A 116 2.35 -9.64 -13.67
N THR A 117 1.93 -8.45 -14.10
CA THR A 117 2.67 -7.62 -15.06
C THR A 117 3.69 -6.71 -14.38
N ARG A 118 3.56 -6.50 -13.06
CA ARG A 118 4.35 -5.54 -12.26
C ARG A 118 4.18 -4.10 -12.69
N GLU A 119 3.05 -3.76 -13.29
CA GLU A 119 2.72 -2.41 -13.76
C GLU A 119 1.72 -1.73 -12.82
N PHE A 120 1.84 -0.41 -12.73
CA PHE A 120 0.88 0.45 -12.05
C PHE A 120 -0.14 1.04 -13.02
N LYS A 121 -1.34 1.35 -12.51
CA LYS A 121 -2.36 2.18 -13.14
C LYS A 121 -2.90 3.17 -12.11
N TRP A 122 -3.10 4.42 -12.53
CA TRP A 122 -3.58 5.48 -11.64
C TRP A 122 -5.03 5.85 -11.94
N TYR A 123 -5.81 6.04 -10.89
CA TYR A 123 -7.14 6.62 -10.93
C TYR A 123 -7.08 7.96 -10.20
N LEU A 124 -6.92 9.04 -10.98
CA LEU A 124 -6.71 10.38 -10.48
C LEU A 124 -8.04 11.12 -10.30
N ALA A 125 -8.06 12.12 -9.40
CA ALA A 125 -9.15 13.05 -9.34
C ALA A 125 -9.14 13.96 -10.59
N GLY A 126 -10.32 14.21 -11.17
CA GLY A 126 -10.42 14.99 -12.40
C GLY A 126 -11.86 15.41 -12.70
N GLN A 127 -12.05 15.94 -13.89
CA GLN A 127 -13.37 16.48 -14.32
C GLN A 127 -14.22 15.46 -15.09
N GLY A 128 -13.78 14.22 -15.23
CA GLY A 128 -14.50 13.18 -15.96
C GLY A 128 -15.50 12.43 -15.08
N ARG A 129 -16.57 11.87 -15.70
CA ARG A 129 -17.57 11.03 -14.99
C ARG A 129 -16.97 9.78 -14.36
N ASN A 130 -15.82 9.30 -14.85
CA ASN A 130 -15.13 8.10 -14.40
C ASN A 130 -13.86 8.42 -13.59
N SER A 131 -13.77 9.62 -13.01
CA SER A 131 -12.68 10.01 -12.10
C SER A 131 -13.14 9.93 -10.65
N ILE A 132 -12.19 9.70 -9.74
CA ILE A 132 -12.47 9.81 -8.31
C ILE A 132 -12.69 11.27 -7.92
N SER A 133 -13.47 11.49 -6.87
CA SER A 133 -13.93 12.82 -6.44
C SER A 133 -12.86 13.69 -5.80
N HIS A 134 -11.77 13.09 -5.27
CA HIS A 134 -10.67 13.81 -4.62
C HIS A 134 -9.38 13.00 -4.60
N SER A 135 -8.22 13.68 -4.68
CA SER A 135 -6.90 13.03 -4.76
C SER A 135 -6.42 12.40 -3.45
N ASN A 136 -7.02 12.73 -2.30
CA ASN A 136 -6.65 12.16 -1.02
C ASN A 136 -7.57 10.99 -0.67
N VAL A 137 -7.08 9.76 -0.84
CA VAL A 137 -7.82 8.54 -0.49
C VAL A 137 -7.55 8.17 0.97
N LYS A 138 -8.62 8.08 1.77
CA LYS A 138 -8.55 7.82 3.22
C LYS A 138 -9.00 6.42 3.62
N ALA A 139 -9.90 5.81 2.83
CA ALA A 139 -10.42 4.49 3.10
C ALA A 139 -10.61 3.69 1.81
N LEU A 140 -10.37 2.39 1.90
CA LEU A 140 -10.60 1.43 0.82
C LEU A 140 -11.31 0.21 1.38
N TYR A 141 -12.27 -0.31 0.62
CA TYR A 141 -12.92 -1.59 0.89
C TYR A 141 -13.18 -2.31 -0.44
N TYR A 142 -12.79 -3.57 -0.51
CA TYR A 142 -13.04 -4.46 -1.64
C TYR A 142 -14.25 -5.34 -1.34
N ASP A 143 -15.25 -5.30 -2.25
CA ASP A 143 -16.40 -6.22 -2.24
C ASP A 143 -16.12 -7.34 -3.27
N PRO A 144 -15.69 -8.53 -2.82
CA PRO A 144 -15.30 -9.61 -3.73
C PRO A 144 -16.48 -10.21 -4.49
N ALA A 145 -17.69 -10.14 -3.94
CA ALA A 145 -18.89 -10.68 -4.58
C ALA A 145 -19.33 -9.85 -5.79
N LYS A 146 -19.10 -8.54 -5.72
CA LYS A 146 -19.49 -7.59 -6.77
C LYS A 146 -18.33 -7.13 -7.63
N GLU A 147 -17.09 -7.43 -7.24
CA GLU A 147 -15.86 -6.91 -7.85
C GLU A 147 -15.81 -5.37 -7.87
N ILE A 148 -16.14 -4.77 -6.71
CA ILE A 148 -16.20 -3.33 -6.51
C ILE A 148 -15.16 -2.91 -5.49
N ILE A 149 -14.47 -1.80 -5.77
CA ILE A 149 -13.70 -1.06 -4.78
C ILE A 149 -14.53 0.15 -4.34
N TRP A 150 -14.78 0.24 -3.04
CA TRP A 150 -15.32 1.43 -2.40
C TRP A 150 -14.17 2.31 -1.93
N ILE A 151 -14.20 3.60 -2.31
CA ILE A 151 -13.10 4.53 -2.12
C ILE A 151 -13.61 5.73 -1.33
N GLY A 152 -13.25 5.82 -0.06
CA GLY A 152 -13.51 6.99 0.77
C GLY A 152 -12.43 8.04 0.57
N THR A 153 -12.80 9.25 0.20
CA THR A 153 -11.87 10.36 -0.05
C THR A 153 -12.03 11.48 0.98
N HIS A 154 -10.97 12.26 1.18
CA HIS A 154 -11.01 13.43 2.04
C HIS A 154 -11.81 14.54 1.35
N LEU A 155 -12.90 14.98 1.97
CA LEU A 155 -13.82 16.01 1.47
C LEU A 155 -14.55 15.69 0.15
N GLY A 156 -14.26 14.58 -0.53
CA GLY A 156 -14.89 14.19 -1.79
C GLY A 156 -15.97 13.08 -1.65
N GLY A 157 -16.22 12.62 -0.41
CA GLY A 157 -17.20 11.58 -0.14
C GLY A 157 -16.78 10.18 -0.54
N LEU A 158 -17.75 9.36 -0.96
CA LEU A 158 -17.58 7.95 -1.30
C LEU A 158 -17.68 7.73 -2.82
N ASN A 159 -16.70 7.04 -3.38
CA ASN A 159 -16.66 6.62 -4.77
C ASN A 159 -16.81 5.10 -4.87
N LYS A 160 -17.34 4.66 -6.00
CA LYS A 160 -17.51 3.26 -6.36
C LYS A 160 -16.78 2.99 -7.67
N LEU A 161 -15.84 2.06 -7.67
CA LEU A 161 -15.15 1.58 -8.87
C LEU A 161 -15.55 0.15 -9.14
N ASP A 162 -16.14 -0.14 -10.32
CA ASP A 162 -16.35 -1.51 -10.81
C ASP A 162 -15.06 -1.94 -11.53
N ILE A 163 -14.39 -2.98 -10.98
CA ILE A 163 -13.09 -3.44 -11.50
C ILE A 163 -13.20 -3.99 -12.92
N ARG A 164 -14.36 -4.56 -13.29
CA ARG A 164 -14.60 -5.21 -14.59
C ARG A 164 -14.73 -4.21 -15.73
N THR A 165 -15.25 -3.01 -15.42
CA THR A 165 -15.52 -1.98 -16.44
C THR A 165 -14.57 -0.79 -16.34
N GLY A 166 -13.89 -0.60 -15.19
CA GLY A 166 -13.01 0.54 -14.94
C GLY A 166 -13.77 1.81 -14.67
#